data_8243588f429618043aa64a4911db5abd
#
_entry.id   8243588f429618043aa64a4911db5abd
#
_cell.length_a   1.000
_cell.length_b   1.000
_cell.length_c   1.000
_cell.angle_alpha   90.00
_cell.angle_beta   90.00
_cell.angle_gamma   90.00
#
_symmetry.space_group_name_H-M   'P 1'
#
loop_
_entity.id
_entity.type
_entity.pdbx_description
1 polymer ?
#
loop_
_entity_poly.entity_id
_entity_poly.type
_entity_poly.pdbx_seq_one_letter_code
_entity_poly.pdbx_strand_id
1 'polypeptide(L)'
;MNEKNFPRNYQGRRDFVKNSSLLAGGLMAAPLLSKANLFSGSDDVIKIALIGCGGRGTGAAVQALSTKQNVQLVAMADAFSDRLETSYKNITTALKDKKDRVQVKPENKFVGFDGYKNAIALADVVILATPPGFRPIHFEEAVNRNKHVFMEKPVATGPEGIQIVLAAAEKAKAKKLNVVVGLQRRYQTSYRELIKRVHDGAIGEIVGAQAWWNNDGVWVKPRQEGWTEMEYQMRNWYYFVWLCGDHITEQHIHNLDVINWALEAYPVKAQGMGGREVRKGKDYGQIFDHHYVEFQYGNGAVLNSQCRHIKGTMSKVDELLIGTKGKVFCDDARITDNKGKIIYQFDKTKENQPYQNEHDELFAAIAKGEYKFWDAERGAKSTMTAILGRMATYSGQVVQWDQAINTNLNLMPKVFDFNAPPPVLPNSDGNYLVAVPGITNYLVSK
;
A
#
# COMPACT_ATOMS: atom_id res chain seq x y z
N MET A 1 12.42 63.41 -12.68
CA MET A 1 11.09 64.06 -12.74
C MET A 1 10.01 63.00 -12.56
N ASN A 2 9.29 63.22 -11.48
CA ASN A 2 8.01 62.62 -11.06
C ASN A 2 7.94 61.15 -10.64
N GLU A 3 8.17 61.01 -9.35
CA GLU A 3 7.54 59.99 -8.49
C GLU A 3 6.03 60.22 -8.40
N LYS A 4 5.24 59.14 -8.47
CA LYS A 4 3.84 59.16 -8.02
C LYS A 4 3.65 58.12 -6.92
N ASN A 5 3.47 58.65 -5.72
CA ASN A 5 3.03 57.99 -4.49
C ASN A 5 1.62 57.42 -4.65
N PHE A 6 1.40 56.15 -4.17
CA PHE A 6 0.10 55.60 -3.85
C PHE A 6 -0.01 55.34 -2.33
N PRO A 7 -1.09 55.75 -1.68
CA PRO A 7 -1.23 55.60 -0.23
C PRO A 7 -1.63 54.17 0.18
N ARG A 8 -0.96 53.64 1.19
CA ARG A 8 -1.33 52.44 1.91
C ARG A 8 -2.46 52.74 2.90
N ASN A 9 -3.67 52.19 2.72
CA ASN A 9 -4.69 52.15 3.73
C ASN A 9 -4.58 50.82 4.47
N TYR A 10 -4.12 50.91 5.72
CA TYR A 10 -4.28 49.85 6.73
C TYR A 10 -5.66 50.02 7.39
N GLN A 11 -6.62 49.14 7.12
CA GLN A 11 -7.79 48.96 7.95
C GLN A 11 -7.55 47.85 8.97
N GLY A 12 -7.69 48.24 10.25
CA GLY A 12 -7.35 47.43 11.41
C GLY A 12 -8.37 46.32 11.65
N ARG A 13 -7.91 45.24 12.24
CA ARG A 13 -8.66 44.04 12.68
C ARG A 13 -9.82 44.29 13.67
N ARG A 14 -10.09 45.52 14.04
CA ARG A 14 -11.14 45.90 15.02
C ARG A 14 -12.51 46.21 14.41
N ASP A 15 -12.61 46.49 13.12
CA ASP A 15 -13.86 46.86 12.48
C ASP A 15 -14.66 45.67 11.88
N PHE A 16 -14.03 44.51 11.83
CA PHE A 16 -14.71 43.28 11.34
C PHE A 16 -15.61 42.60 12.39
N VAL A 17 -15.47 42.98 13.69
CA VAL A 17 -16.20 42.35 14.80
C VAL A 17 -17.50 43.08 15.16
N LYS A 18 -17.77 44.27 14.62
CA LYS A 18 -18.92 45.09 15.00
C LYS A 18 -20.17 45.01 14.13
N ASN A 19 -20.09 44.32 12.96
CA ASN A 19 -21.21 44.23 12.01
C ASN A 19 -21.85 42.84 11.86
N SER A 20 -21.63 41.91 12.82
CA SER A 20 -22.24 40.56 12.78
C SER A 20 -23.27 40.29 13.88
N SER A 21 -23.86 41.33 14.45
CA SER A 21 -24.93 41.15 15.44
C SER A 21 -26.17 41.89 14.95
N LEU A 22 -26.99 41.25 14.11
CA LEU A 22 -28.46 41.45 13.96
C LEU A 22 -28.96 40.65 12.73
N LEU A 23 -29.20 39.37 12.91
CA LEU A 23 -30.23 38.59 12.22
C LEU A 23 -30.43 37.27 13.01
N ALA A 24 -31.11 37.43 14.16
CA ALA A 24 -31.70 36.29 14.85
C ALA A 24 -33.05 36.00 14.20
N GLY A 25 -33.18 34.87 13.55
CA GLY A 25 -34.44 34.43 12.96
C GLY A 25 -34.30 33.04 12.35
N GLY A 26 -34.46 32.02 13.19
CA GLY A 26 -34.97 30.69 12.95
C GLY A 26 -34.59 29.95 11.65
N LEU A 27 -33.65 29.03 11.80
CA LEU A 27 -33.73 27.66 11.22
C LEU A 27 -32.63 26.86 11.93
N MET A 28 -33.02 26.04 12.90
CA MET A 28 -32.14 24.99 13.44
C MET A 28 -31.87 24.00 12.33
N ALA A 29 -30.83 24.24 11.54
CA ALA A 29 -30.16 23.19 10.83
C ALA A 29 -29.28 22.45 11.88
N ALA A 30 -29.83 21.39 12.47
CA ALA A 30 -29.03 20.43 13.20
C ALA A 30 -27.90 19.99 12.27
N PRO A 31 -26.60 20.05 12.70
CA PRO A 31 -25.58 19.40 11.94
C PRO A 31 -25.98 17.92 11.87
N LEU A 32 -26.12 17.39 10.67
CA LEU A 32 -26.06 15.95 10.43
C LEU A 32 -24.67 15.50 10.87
N LEU A 33 -24.55 15.27 12.18
CA LEU A 33 -23.50 14.43 12.72
C LEU A 33 -23.67 13.09 12.01
N SER A 34 -22.86 12.88 10.97
CA SER A 34 -22.66 11.55 10.43
C SER A 34 -22.34 10.68 11.64
N LYS A 35 -23.20 9.73 11.94
CA LYS A 35 -22.90 8.69 12.92
C LYS A 35 -21.67 7.96 12.41
N ALA A 36 -20.47 8.45 12.71
CA ALA A 36 -19.33 7.59 12.84
C ALA A 36 -19.80 6.53 13.85
N ASN A 37 -19.80 5.26 13.46
CA ASN A 37 -20.21 4.18 14.34
C ASN A 37 -19.37 4.29 15.61
N LEU A 38 -19.92 4.89 16.65
CA LEU A 38 -19.31 4.95 17.95
C LEU A 38 -19.56 3.57 18.57
N PHE A 39 -18.54 2.73 18.53
CA PHE A 39 -18.50 1.53 19.36
C PHE A 39 -18.41 2.01 20.79
N SER A 40 -19.49 1.85 21.56
CA SER A 40 -19.63 2.40 22.92
C SER A 40 -19.34 1.36 24.03
N GLY A 41 -18.93 0.15 23.65
CA GLY A 41 -18.61 -0.92 24.58
C GLY A 41 -17.69 -2.01 24.00
N SER A 42 -16.98 -2.71 24.89
CA SER A 42 -16.07 -3.81 24.51
C SER A 42 -16.79 -5.01 23.85
N ASP A 43 -18.12 -5.06 23.95
CA ASP A 43 -18.95 -6.17 23.49
C ASP A 43 -19.65 -5.93 22.15
N ASP A 44 -19.57 -4.70 21.61
CA ASP A 44 -20.15 -4.37 20.32
C ASP A 44 -19.49 -5.17 19.21
N VAL A 45 -20.31 -5.75 18.32
CA VAL A 45 -19.84 -6.52 17.18
C VAL A 45 -19.25 -5.59 16.12
N ILE A 46 -17.98 -5.77 15.79
CA ILE A 46 -17.31 -5.11 14.64
C ILE A 46 -17.48 -6.01 13.42
N LYS A 47 -18.27 -5.57 12.46
CA LYS A 47 -18.53 -6.32 11.22
C LYS A 47 -17.44 -6.04 10.20
N ILE A 48 -16.84 -7.09 9.65
CA ILE A 48 -15.83 -6.97 8.61
C ILE A 48 -16.31 -7.56 7.28
N ALA A 49 -15.84 -6.97 6.17
CA ALA A 49 -15.94 -7.53 4.83
C ALA A 49 -14.55 -7.82 4.26
N LEU A 50 -14.39 -8.96 3.60
CA LEU A 50 -13.17 -9.33 2.88
C LEU A 50 -13.36 -9.06 1.38
N ILE A 51 -12.54 -8.19 0.80
CA ILE A 51 -12.47 -7.88 -0.63
C ILE A 51 -11.16 -8.40 -1.19
N GLY A 52 -11.23 -9.45 -2.03
CA GLY A 52 -10.07 -10.18 -2.51
C GLY A 52 -9.78 -11.43 -1.68
N CYS A 53 -10.28 -12.56 -2.16
CA CYS A 53 -10.29 -13.87 -1.49
C CYS A 53 -9.10 -14.76 -1.88
N GLY A 54 -7.94 -14.15 -2.19
CA GLY A 54 -6.67 -14.86 -2.38
C GLY A 54 -6.06 -15.33 -1.06
N GLY A 55 -4.88 -15.95 -1.13
CA GLY A 55 -4.19 -16.48 0.07
C GLY A 55 -3.92 -15.40 1.12
N ARG A 56 -3.46 -14.18 0.69
CA ARG A 56 -3.20 -13.08 1.64
C ARG A 56 -4.49 -12.55 2.27
N GLY A 57 -5.56 -12.37 1.47
CA GLY A 57 -6.87 -11.94 1.99
C GLY A 57 -7.45 -12.93 3.00
N THR A 58 -7.38 -14.23 2.69
CA THR A 58 -7.76 -15.30 3.60
C THR A 58 -7.00 -15.20 4.93
N GLY A 59 -5.67 -15.03 4.88
CA GLY A 59 -4.83 -14.86 6.07
C GLY A 59 -5.18 -13.61 6.87
N ALA A 60 -5.39 -12.46 6.21
CA ALA A 60 -5.77 -11.21 6.85
C ALA A 60 -7.14 -11.32 7.57
N ALA A 61 -8.11 -11.98 6.94
CA ALA A 61 -9.41 -12.23 7.58
C ALA A 61 -9.26 -13.10 8.83
N VAL A 62 -8.46 -14.18 8.77
CA VAL A 62 -8.17 -15.03 9.94
C VAL A 62 -7.51 -14.23 11.05
N GLN A 63 -6.53 -13.37 10.73
CA GLN A 63 -5.86 -12.51 11.70
C GLN A 63 -6.83 -11.52 12.35
N ALA A 64 -7.68 -10.84 11.56
CA ALA A 64 -8.70 -9.94 12.09
C ALA A 64 -9.69 -10.67 13.03
N LEU A 65 -10.13 -11.85 12.64
CA LEU A 65 -11.04 -12.68 13.41
C LEU A 65 -10.35 -13.36 14.62
N SER A 66 -9.01 -13.33 14.70
CA SER A 66 -8.24 -13.86 15.82
C SER A 66 -7.95 -12.82 16.90
N THR A 67 -8.24 -11.55 16.67
CA THR A 67 -8.08 -10.47 17.63
C THR A 67 -8.93 -10.68 18.89
N LYS A 68 -8.65 -9.95 19.97
CA LYS A 68 -9.40 -10.04 21.23
C LYS A 68 -10.81 -9.45 21.15
N GLN A 69 -11.03 -8.54 20.19
CA GLN A 69 -12.30 -7.84 20.01
C GLN A 69 -13.36 -8.75 19.40
N ASN A 70 -14.63 -8.38 19.56
CA ASN A 70 -15.77 -9.11 18.99
C ASN A 70 -15.91 -8.76 17.49
N VAL A 71 -15.13 -9.44 16.65
CA VAL A 71 -15.07 -9.21 15.19
C VAL A 71 -15.81 -10.33 14.48
N GLN A 72 -16.68 -9.98 13.53
CA GLN A 72 -17.42 -10.95 12.71
C GLN A 72 -17.25 -10.68 11.21
N LEU A 73 -16.90 -11.70 10.44
CA LEU A 73 -16.91 -11.65 8.97
C LEU A 73 -18.34 -11.81 8.47
N VAL A 74 -18.89 -10.79 7.84
CA VAL A 74 -20.30 -10.75 7.41
C VAL A 74 -20.49 -10.75 5.89
N ALA A 75 -19.45 -10.39 5.12
CA ALA A 75 -19.49 -10.35 3.66
C ALA A 75 -18.13 -10.67 3.03
N MET A 76 -18.15 -11.24 1.84
CA MET A 76 -16.96 -11.53 1.05
C MET A 76 -17.20 -11.15 -0.41
N ALA A 77 -16.14 -10.64 -1.09
CA ALA A 77 -16.19 -10.34 -2.53
C ALA A 77 -14.87 -10.73 -3.22
N ASP A 78 -15.00 -11.35 -4.39
CA ASP A 78 -13.89 -11.63 -5.30
C ASP A 78 -14.38 -11.61 -6.75
N ALA A 79 -13.49 -11.35 -7.70
CA ALA A 79 -13.83 -11.46 -9.12
C ALA A 79 -14.17 -12.91 -9.53
N PHE A 80 -13.63 -13.90 -8.79
CA PHE A 80 -13.75 -15.32 -9.09
C PHE A 80 -14.46 -16.10 -7.98
N SER A 81 -15.51 -16.84 -8.35
CA SER A 81 -16.28 -17.67 -7.41
C SER A 81 -15.43 -18.77 -6.74
N ASP A 82 -14.54 -19.41 -7.50
CA ASP A 82 -13.65 -20.46 -7.00
C ASP A 82 -12.70 -19.92 -5.90
N ARG A 83 -12.21 -18.68 -6.04
CA ARG A 83 -11.40 -18.01 -5.03
C ARG A 83 -12.19 -17.71 -3.78
N LEU A 84 -13.38 -17.16 -3.94
CA LEU A 84 -14.27 -16.82 -2.84
C LEU A 84 -14.63 -18.06 -2.02
N GLU A 85 -15.09 -19.14 -2.65
CA GLU A 85 -15.50 -20.35 -1.96
C GLU A 85 -14.33 -21.08 -1.28
N THR A 86 -13.16 -21.12 -1.94
CA THR A 86 -11.94 -21.68 -1.34
C THR A 86 -11.53 -20.90 -0.08
N SER A 87 -11.56 -19.56 -0.16
CA SER A 87 -11.25 -18.68 0.98
C SER A 87 -12.23 -18.87 2.13
N TYR A 88 -13.53 -18.89 1.84
CA TYR A 88 -14.58 -19.13 2.85
C TYR A 88 -14.36 -20.45 3.59
N LYS A 89 -14.11 -21.54 2.85
CA LYS A 89 -13.80 -22.86 3.43
C LYS A 89 -12.56 -22.80 4.32
N ASN A 90 -11.48 -22.16 3.86
CA ASN A 90 -10.23 -22.07 4.60
C ASN A 90 -10.38 -21.25 5.89
N ILE A 91 -11.08 -20.10 5.84
CA ILE A 91 -11.37 -19.28 7.02
C ILE A 91 -12.20 -20.06 8.03
N THR A 92 -13.28 -20.71 7.58
CA THR A 92 -14.14 -21.53 8.45
C THR A 92 -13.37 -22.68 9.10
N THR A 93 -12.46 -23.31 8.37
CA THR A 93 -11.61 -24.38 8.89
C THR A 93 -10.61 -23.87 9.92
N ALA A 94 -9.94 -22.73 9.65
CA ALA A 94 -8.99 -22.12 10.56
C ALA A 94 -9.64 -21.66 11.88
N LEU A 95 -10.92 -21.27 11.83
CA LEU A 95 -11.69 -20.75 12.95
C LEU A 95 -12.77 -21.74 13.45
N LYS A 96 -12.54 -23.04 13.31
CA LYS A 96 -13.50 -24.09 13.72
C LYS A 96 -13.95 -23.95 15.18
N ASP A 97 -13.08 -23.43 16.06
CA ASP A 97 -13.35 -23.22 17.49
C ASP A 97 -13.94 -21.81 17.79
N LYS A 98 -14.14 -20.97 16.76
CA LYS A 98 -14.72 -19.61 16.83
C LYS A 98 -15.74 -19.40 15.70
N LYS A 99 -16.64 -20.36 15.50
CA LYS A 99 -17.62 -20.39 14.39
C LYS A 99 -18.57 -19.19 14.39
N ASP A 100 -18.85 -18.62 15.56
CA ASP A 100 -19.63 -17.41 15.78
C ASP A 100 -19.01 -16.17 15.12
N ARG A 101 -17.72 -16.20 14.80
CA ARG A 101 -17.02 -15.11 14.10
C ARG A 101 -17.15 -15.15 12.58
N VAL A 102 -17.66 -16.23 11.99
CA VAL A 102 -17.85 -16.37 10.54
C VAL A 102 -19.34 -16.40 10.22
N GLN A 103 -19.91 -15.23 9.93
CA GLN A 103 -21.36 -15.00 9.76
C GLN A 103 -21.72 -14.59 8.33
N VAL A 104 -21.01 -15.13 7.33
CA VAL A 104 -21.27 -14.83 5.91
C VAL A 104 -22.44 -15.66 5.43
N LYS A 105 -23.58 -14.99 5.18
CA LYS A 105 -24.74 -15.60 4.55
C LYS A 105 -24.49 -15.83 3.05
N PRO A 106 -25.17 -16.80 2.40
CA PRO A 106 -25.02 -17.04 0.98
C PRO A 106 -25.20 -15.79 0.11
N GLU A 107 -26.20 -14.94 0.43
CA GLU A 107 -26.49 -13.69 -0.27
C GLU A 107 -25.45 -12.58 -0.07
N ASN A 108 -24.51 -12.76 0.89
CA ASN A 108 -23.43 -11.83 1.17
C ASN A 108 -22.08 -12.28 0.57
N LYS A 109 -22.12 -13.23 -0.35
CA LYS A 109 -21.00 -13.69 -1.16
C LYS A 109 -21.12 -13.09 -2.55
N PHE A 110 -20.31 -12.07 -2.85
CA PHE A 110 -20.43 -11.28 -4.08
C PHE A 110 -19.31 -11.65 -5.06
N VAL A 111 -19.70 -12.08 -6.26
CA VAL A 111 -18.77 -12.46 -7.33
C VAL A 111 -18.79 -11.40 -8.43
N GLY A 112 -17.63 -11.14 -9.05
CA GLY A 112 -17.47 -10.19 -10.14
C GLY A 112 -16.81 -8.89 -9.72
N PHE A 113 -16.54 -8.03 -10.72
CA PHE A 113 -15.78 -6.80 -10.52
C PHE A 113 -16.45 -5.77 -9.60
N ASP A 114 -17.77 -5.72 -9.58
CA ASP A 114 -18.54 -4.78 -8.75
C ASP A 114 -18.95 -5.33 -7.38
N GLY A 115 -18.68 -6.59 -7.10
CA GLY A 115 -19.07 -7.25 -5.85
C GLY A 115 -18.57 -6.54 -4.59
N TYR A 116 -17.41 -5.85 -4.67
CA TYR A 116 -16.85 -5.08 -3.56
C TYR A 116 -17.80 -3.99 -3.04
N LYS A 117 -18.60 -3.35 -3.91
CA LYS A 117 -19.53 -2.27 -3.51
C LYS A 117 -20.57 -2.77 -2.52
N ASN A 118 -21.13 -3.95 -2.80
CA ASN A 118 -22.14 -4.59 -1.94
C ASN A 118 -21.53 -5.08 -0.63
N ALA A 119 -20.35 -5.71 -0.69
CA ALA A 119 -19.67 -6.20 0.50
C ALA A 119 -19.27 -5.07 1.45
N ILE A 120 -18.70 -3.96 0.92
CA ILE A 120 -18.31 -2.77 1.70
C ILE A 120 -19.54 -2.16 2.42
N ALA A 121 -20.70 -2.15 1.78
CA ALA A 121 -21.91 -1.58 2.37
C ALA A 121 -22.31 -2.24 3.70
N LEU A 122 -22.05 -3.54 3.85
CA LEU A 122 -22.48 -4.36 4.98
C LEU A 122 -21.55 -4.32 6.21
N ALA A 123 -20.36 -3.77 6.07
CA ALA A 123 -19.31 -3.84 7.09
C ALA A 123 -19.06 -2.49 7.78
N ASP A 124 -18.37 -2.51 8.92
CA ASP A 124 -17.82 -1.37 9.63
C ASP A 124 -16.34 -1.17 9.26
N VAL A 125 -15.63 -2.28 9.05
CA VAL A 125 -14.23 -2.33 8.63
C VAL A 125 -14.11 -3.19 7.38
N VAL A 126 -13.33 -2.76 6.41
CA VAL A 126 -13.06 -3.54 5.20
C VAL A 126 -11.60 -3.99 5.13
N ILE A 127 -11.40 -5.23 4.71
CA ILE A 127 -10.10 -5.81 4.40
C ILE A 127 -9.95 -5.83 2.88
N LEU A 128 -9.05 -5.00 2.35
CA LEU A 128 -8.80 -4.88 0.91
C LEU A 128 -7.54 -5.65 0.53
N ALA A 129 -7.68 -6.81 -0.11
CA ALA A 129 -6.60 -7.72 -0.46
C ALA A 129 -6.62 -8.21 -1.93
N THR A 130 -7.30 -7.47 -2.80
CA THR A 130 -7.26 -7.66 -4.26
C THR A 130 -5.88 -7.36 -4.83
N PRO A 131 -5.58 -7.71 -6.09
CA PRO A 131 -4.36 -7.23 -6.75
C PRO A 131 -4.23 -5.69 -6.65
N PRO A 132 -3.01 -5.16 -6.51
CA PRO A 132 -2.77 -3.74 -6.19
C PRO A 132 -3.44 -2.72 -7.12
N GLY A 133 -3.63 -3.05 -8.40
CA GLY A 133 -4.31 -2.17 -9.36
C GLY A 133 -5.72 -1.76 -8.94
N PHE A 134 -6.45 -2.63 -8.24
CA PHE A 134 -7.81 -2.34 -7.77
C PHE A 134 -7.87 -1.58 -6.45
N ARG A 135 -6.76 -1.45 -5.73
CA ARG A 135 -6.74 -0.85 -4.40
C ARG A 135 -7.27 0.58 -4.37
N PRO A 136 -6.88 1.47 -5.33
CA PRO A 136 -7.34 2.86 -5.30
C PRO A 136 -8.86 2.99 -5.31
N ILE A 137 -9.55 2.29 -6.22
CA ILE A 137 -11.03 2.38 -6.36
C ILE A 137 -11.75 1.73 -5.17
N HIS A 138 -11.21 0.63 -4.63
CA HIS A 138 -11.82 -0.03 -3.46
C HIS A 138 -11.62 0.80 -2.18
N PHE A 139 -10.47 1.44 -2.02
CA PHE A 139 -10.19 2.31 -0.89
C PHE A 139 -11.05 3.57 -0.93
N GLU A 140 -11.17 4.21 -2.10
CA GLU A 140 -12.04 5.38 -2.26
C GLU A 140 -13.49 5.06 -1.93
N GLU A 141 -14.03 3.92 -2.41
CA GLU A 141 -15.39 3.47 -2.09
C GLU A 141 -15.58 3.23 -0.59
N ALA A 142 -14.61 2.60 0.08
CA ALA A 142 -14.65 2.36 1.51
C ALA A 142 -14.71 3.68 2.31
N VAL A 143 -13.86 4.65 1.94
CA VAL A 143 -13.81 5.98 2.56
C VAL A 143 -15.11 6.77 2.30
N ASN A 144 -15.64 6.72 1.07
CA ASN A 144 -16.90 7.38 0.73
C ASN A 144 -18.07 6.82 1.57
N ARG A 145 -18.05 5.53 1.90
CA ARG A 145 -19.03 4.87 2.77
C ARG A 145 -18.69 4.90 4.28
N ASN A 146 -17.72 5.71 4.68
CA ASN A 146 -17.32 5.90 6.08
C ASN A 146 -16.87 4.59 6.77
N LYS A 147 -16.08 3.74 6.08
CA LYS A 147 -15.57 2.50 6.65
C LYS A 147 -14.14 2.67 7.12
N HIS A 148 -13.80 2.05 8.26
CA HIS A 148 -12.41 1.81 8.63
C HIS A 148 -11.78 0.80 7.67
N VAL A 149 -10.47 0.86 7.47
CA VAL A 149 -9.82 0.07 6.43
C VAL A 149 -8.54 -0.59 6.92
N PHE A 150 -8.42 -1.88 6.68
CA PHE A 150 -7.16 -2.55 6.51
C PHE A 150 -6.95 -2.79 5.02
N MET A 151 -5.87 -2.33 4.44
CA MET A 151 -5.56 -2.59 3.04
C MET A 151 -4.15 -3.13 2.85
N GLU A 152 -4.03 -4.16 2.02
CA GLU A 152 -2.74 -4.71 1.65
C GLU A 152 -1.91 -3.75 0.81
N LYS A 153 -0.61 -3.84 0.99
CA LYS A 153 0.40 -3.21 0.14
C LYS A 153 0.54 -3.98 -1.20
N PRO A 154 1.05 -3.35 -2.27
CA PRO A 154 1.08 -1.92 -2.53
C PRO A 154 -0.33 -1.35 -2.69
N VAL A 155 -0.45 -0.04 -2.53
CA VAL A 155 -1.78 0.60 -2.57
C VAL A 155 -2.17 1.10 -3.96
N ALA A 156 -1.30 0.96 -4.95
CA ALA A 156 -1.52 1.28 -6.36
C ALA A 156 -0.43 0.63 -7.22
N THR A 157 -0.58 0.70 -8.54
CA THR A 157 0.41 0.22 -9.53
C THR A 157 1.00 1.34 -10.39
N GLY A 158 0.40 2.51 -10.37
CA GLY A 158 0.82 3.69 -11.15
C GLY A 158 0.50 5.00 -10.47
N PRO A 159 1.04 6.12 -10.97
CA PRO A 159 0.91 7.45 -10.37
C PRO A 159 -0.52 7.92 -10.21
N GLU A 160 -1.40 7.71 -11.20
CA GLU A 160 -2.82 8.07 -11.09
C GLU A 160 -3.50 7.37 -9.89
N GLY A 161 -3.24 6.07 -9.71
CA GLY A 161 -3.74 5.35 -8.55
C GLY A 161 -3.20 5.90 -7.22
N ILE A 162 -1.96 6.37 -7.17
CA ILE A 162 -1.39 7.05 -5.99
C ILE A 162 -2.15 8.34 -5.70
N GLN A 163 -2.47 9.14 -6.71
CA GLN A 163 -3.23 10.38 -6.54
C GLN A 163 -4.64 10.11 -5.99
N ILE A 164 -5.32 9.07 -6.48
CA ILE A 164 -6.64 8.64 -5.95
C ILE A 164 -6.51 8.25 -4.46
N VAL A 165 -5.50 7.45 -4.11
CA VAL A 165 -5.29 7.03 -2.71
C VAL A 165 -4.97 8.22 -1.81
N LEU A 166 -4.14 9.17 -2.25
CA LEU A 166 -3.83 10.38 -1.47
C LEU A 166 -5.07 11.24 -1.24
N ALA A 167 -5.90 11.46 -2.28
CA ALA A 167 -7.15 12.19 -2.15
C ALA A 167 -8.14 11.48 -1.19
N ALA A 168 -8.24 10.16 -1.26
CA ALA A 168 -9.06 9.38 -0.35
C ALA A 168 -8.49 9.38 1.08
N ALA A 169 -7.17 9.41 1.26
CA ALA A 169 -6.51 9.51 2.56
C ALA A 169 -6.87 10.80 3.30
N GLU A 170 -6.89 11.94 2.61
CA GLU A 170 -7.33 13.22 3.19
C GLU A 170 -8.80 13.17 3.63
N LYS A 171 -9.68 12.58 2.81
CA LYS A 171 -11.08 12.36 3.18
C LYS A 171 -11.21 11.44 4.40
N ALA A 172 -10.42 10.35 4.47
CA ALA A 172 -10.42 9.42 5.59
C ALA A 172 -9.98 10.09 6.89
N LYS A 173 -8.94 10.93 6.82
CA LYS A 173 -8.44 11.73 7.95
C LYS A 173 -9.50 12.72 8.46
N ALA A 174 -10.15 13.45 7.56
CA ALA A 174 -11.24 14.38 7.91
C ALA A 174 -12.42 13.67 8.58
N LYS A 175 -12.70 12.43 8.21
CA LYS A 175 -13.75 11.58 8.77
C LYS A 175 -13.30 10.79 10.01
N LYS A 176 -12.04 10.90 10.44
CA LYS A 176 -11.43 10.13 11.53
C LYS A 176 -11.56 8.61 11.35
N LEU A 177 -11.38 8.12 10.14
CA LEU A 177 -11.39 6.70 9.83
C LEU A 177 -10.00 6.11 10.09
N ASN A 178 -9.91 5.05 10.87
CA ASN A 178 -8.65 4.31 11.01
C ASN A 178 -8.34 3.57 9.71
N VAL A 179 -7.14 3.79 9.19
CA VAL A 179 -6.62 3.14 7.99
C VAL A 179 -5.24 2.56 8.30
N VAL A 180 -5.13 1.23 8.21
CA VAL A 180 -3.85 0.51 8.31
C VAL A 180 -3.47 -0.03 6.93
N VAL A 181 -2.21 0.12 6.56
CA VAL A 181 -1.62 -0.48 5.35
C VAL A 181 -0.72 -1.62 5.77
N GLY A 182 -0.86 -2.78 5.12
CA GLY A 182 -0.15 -4.05 5.40
C GLY A 182 1.39 -3.98 5.20
N LEU A 183 2.01 -2.94 5.73
CA LEU A 183 3.46 -2.77 5.83
C LEU A 183 3.91 -3.32 7.19
N GLN A 184 3.83 -4.64 7.34
CA GLN A 184 3.93 -5.34 8.62
C GLN A 184 5.22 -5.06 9.40
N ARG A 185 6.34 -4.67 8.75
CA ARG A 185 7.58 -4.30 9.45
C ARG A 185 7.41 -3.13 10.40
N ARG A 186 6.46 -2.23 10.10
CA ARG A 186 6.08 -1.13 11.00
C ARG A 186 5.36 -1.60 12.28
N TYR A 187 4.93 -2.86 12.31
CA TYR A 187 4.27 -3.52 13.43
C TYR A 187 5.14 -4.61 14.07
N GLN A 188 6.37 -4.77 13.59
CA GLN A 188 7.38 -5.71 14.08
C GLN A 188 8.21 -5.07 15.19
N THR A 189 8.32 -5.74 16.34
CA THR A 189 8.97 -5.17 17.53
C THR A 189 10.43 -4.82 17.29
N SER A 190 11.21 -5.70 16.67
CA SER A 190 12.62 -5.44 16.37
C SER A 190 12.83 -4.21 15.49
N TYR A 191 12.01 -4.06 14.43
CA TYR A 191 12.09 -2.89 13.54
C TYR A 191 11.71 -1.59 14.27
N ARG A 192 10.65 -1.60 15.07
CA ARG A 192 10.25 -0.43 15.89
C ARG A 192 11.36 -0.02 16.86
N GLU A 193 12.01 -0.99 17.50
CA GLU A 193 13.11 -0.74 18.41
C GLU A 193 14.35 -0.18 17.71
N LEU A 194 14.70 -0.70 16.52
CA LEU A 194 15.80 -0.19 15.73
C LEU A 194 15.55 1.24 15.25
N ILE A 195 14.40 1.46 14.61
CA ILE A 195 14.05 2.78 14.03
C ILE A 195 13.91 3.84 15.12
N LYS A 196 13.33 3.49 16.28
CA LYS A 196 13.30 4.40 17.43
C LYS A 196 14.72 4.88 17.80
N ARG A 197 15.69 3.97 17.90
CA ARG A 197 17.07 4.33 18.23
C ARG A 197 17.75 5.14 17.14
N VAL A 198 17.43 4.87 15.87
CA VAL A 198 17.88 5.71 14.75
C VAL A 198 17.40 7.14 14.92
N HIS A 199 16.11 7.34 15.18
CA HIS A 199 15.51 8.65 15.43
C HIS A 199 16.05 9.32 16.71
N ASP A 200 16.40 8.52 17.73
CA ASP A 200 17.10 9.00 18.94
C ASP A 200 18.59 9.34 18.68
N GLY A 201 19.10 9.22 17.44
CA GLY A 201 20.45 9.61 17.02
C GLY A 201 21.54 8.57 17.22
N ALA A 202 21.20 7.29 17.44
CA ALA A 202 22.18 6.22 17.72
C ALA A 202 23.27 6.04 16.64
N ILE A 203 22.94 6.31 15.36
CA ILE A 203 23.88 6.23 14.25
C ILE A 203 24.27 7.59 13.67
N GLY A 204 23.80 8.72 14.27
CA GLY A 204 23.94 10.06 13.74
C GLY A 204 23.07 10.28 12.50
N GLU A 205 23.48 11.18 11.61
CA GLU A 205 22.77 11.44 10.34
C GLU A 205 22.91 10.25 9.39
N ILE A 206 21.82 9.83 8.76
CA ILE A 206 21.84 8.79 7.72
C ILE A 206 22.41 9.41 6.44
N VAL A 207 23.54 8.86 5.97
CA VAL A 207 24.24 9.31 4.75
C VAL A 207 24.07 8.32 3.59
N GLY A 208 23.64 7.08 3.88
CA GLY A 208 23.38 6.07 2.87
C GLY A 208 22.59 4.90 3.41
N ALA A 209 22.04 4.10 2.48
CA ALA A 209 21.33 2.89 2.81
C ALA A 209 21.48 1.85 1.70
N GLN A 210 21.23 0.60 2.04
CA GLN A 210 21.12 -0.50 1.09
C GLN A 210 19.88 -1.31 1.41
N ALA A 211 19.19 -1.78 0.37
CA ALA A 211 18.01 -2.60 0.51
C ALA A 211 18.01 -3.74 -0.52
N TRP A 212 17.64 -4.93 -0.07
CA TRP A 212 17.63 -6.12 -0.91
C TRP A 212 16.32 -6.87 -0.82
N TRP A 213 15.78 -7.28 -1.98
CA TRP A 213 14.78 -8.33 -2.09
C TRP A 213 15.19 -9.29 -3.19
N ASN A 214 16.19 -10.12 -2.91
CA ASN A 214 16.73 -11.10 -3.85
C ASN A 214 16.27 -12.49 -3.44
N ASN A 215 15.47 -13.14 -4.27
CA ASN A 215 14.97 -14.50 -4.05
C ASN A 215 14.63 -15.22 -5.37
N ASP A 216 14.07 -16.42 -5.27
CA ASP A 216 13.75 -17.29 -6.41
C ASP A 216 12.50 -16.86 -7.21
N GLY A 217 11.72 -15.92 -6.70
CA GLY A 217 10.48 -15.46 -7.32
C GLY A 217 9.22 -16.14 -6.80
N VAL A 218 8.14 -16.04 -7.56
CA VAL A 218 6.81 -16.48 -7.15
C VAL A 218 6.19 -17.42 -8.20
N TRP A 219 5.02 -17.94 -7.90
CA TRP A 219 4.21 -18.81 -8.75
C TRP A 219 3.93 -18.18 -10.13
N VAL A 220 3.75 -19.03 -11.15
CA VAL A 220 3.22 -18.69 -12.49
C VAL A 220 1.91 -19.44 -12.67
N LYS A 221 0.93 -18.80 -13.31
CA LYS A 221 -0.35 -19.41 -13.70
C LYS A 221 -0.41 -19.50 -15.22
N PRO A 222 -0.09 -20.66 -15.81
CA PRO A 222 -0.20 -20.84 -17.26
C PRO A 222 -1.64 -20.61 -17.74
N ARG A 223 -1.77 -20.08 -18.95
CA ARG A 223 -3.06 -19.91 -19.61
C ARG A 223 -3.78 -21.26 -19.76
N GLN A 224 -5.09 -21.25 -19.52
CA GLN A 224 -5.95 -22.40 -19.75
C GLN A 224 -6.90 -22.13 -20.91
N GLU A 225 -7.33 -23.19 -21.56
CA GLU A 225 -8.33 -23.13 -22.60
C GLU A 225 -9.65 -22.53 -22.07
N GLY A 226 -10.31 -21.72 -22.89
CA GLY A 226 -11.57 -21.05 -22.55
C GLY A 226 -11.41 -19.76 -21.74
N TRP A 227 -10.24 -19.44 -21.20
CA TRP A 227 -10.04 -18.16 -20.52
C TRP A 227 -9.92 -17.01 -21.51
N THR A 228 -10.67 -15.95 -21.26
CA THR A 228 -10.48 -14.66 -21.94
C THR A 228 -9.13 -14.07 -21.57
N GLU A 229 -8.68 -13.05 -22.31
CA GLU A 229 -7.43 -12.37 -22.01
C GLU A 229 -7.45 -11.66 -20.65
N MET A 230 -8.58 -11.03 -20.31
CA MET A 230 -8.78 -10.39 -19.02
C MET A 230 -8.73 -11.43 -17.89
N GLU A 231 -9.42 -12.55 -18.02
CA GLU A 231 -9.41 -13.62 -17.02
C GLU A 231 -8.02 -14.17 -16.80
N TYR A 232 -7.29 -14.45 -17.89
CA TYR A 232 -5.91 -14.95 -17.79
C TYR A 232 -5.01 -13.98 -17.04
N GLN A 233 -5.02 -12.70 -17.41
CA GLN A 233 -4.17 -11.70 -16.76
C GLN A 233 -4.53 -11.55 -15.28
N MET A 234 -5.79 -11.55 -14.91
CA MET A 234 -6.22 -11.50 -13.52
C MET A 234 -5.83 -12.74 -12.72
N ARG A 235 -5.89 -13.95 -13.31
CA ARG A 235 -5.45 -15.18 -12.64
C ARG A 235 -3.93 -15.27 -12.50
N ASN A 236 -3.18 -14.70 -13.47
CA ASN A 236 -1.72 -14.60 -13.49
C ASN A 236 -1.22 -13.18 -13.13
N TRP A 237 -1.96 -12.48 -12.28
CA TRP A 237 -1.88 -11.05 -12.01
C TRP A 237 -0.48 -10.54 -11.67
N TYR A 238 0.37 -11.37 -11.09
CA TYR A 238 1.71 -10.98 -10.66
C TYR A 238 2.61 -10.55 -11.83
N TYR A 239 2.32 -11.00 -13.04
CA TYR A 239 3.13 -10.78 -14.23
C TYR A 239 2.67 -9.60 -15.11
N PHE A 240 1.64 -8.89 -14.69
CA PHE A 240 1.08 -7.74 -15.42
C PHE A 240 1.20 -6.46 -14.63
N VAL A 241 1.86 -5.44 -15.21
CA VAL A 241 2.19 -4.18 -14.53
C VAL A 241 0.95 -3.47 -14.00
N TRP A 242 -0.16 -3.50 -14.73
CA TRP A 242 -1.40 -2.86 -14.31
C TRP A 242 -2.02 -3.51 -13.05
N LEU A 243 -1.72 -4.77 -12.76
CA LEU A 243 -2.22 -5.52 -11.62
C LEU A 243 -1.27 -5.50 -10.43
N CYS A 244 0.05 -5.70 -10.66
CA CYS A 244 1.03 -5.86 -9.58
C CYS A 244 1.99 -4.67 -9.43
N GLY A 245 2.23 -3.88 -10.48
CA GLY A 245 3.23 -2.82 -10.48
C GLY A 245 4.67 -3.29 -10.67
N ASP A 246 4.91 -4.55 -11.05
CA ASP A 246 6.18 -5.27 -11.03
C ASP A 246 6.65 -5.64 -9.61
N HIS A 247 7.59 -6.61 -9.49
CA HIS A 247 8.04 -7.13 -8.18
C HIS A 247 8.78 -6.10 -7.33
N ILE A 248 9.38 -5.07 -7.93
CA ILE A 248 9.92 -3.92 -7.20
C ILE A 248 8.83 -3.19 -6.41
N THR A 249 7.62 -3.10 -6.96
CA THR A 249 6.47 -2.48 -6.31
C THR A 249 5.76 -3.46 -5.39
N GLU A 250 5.56 -4.70 -5.84
CA GLU A 250 4.73 -5.66 -5.10
C GLU A 250 5.44 -6.22 -3.86
N GLN A 251 6.73 -6.54 -3.94
CA GLN A 251 7.47 -7.13 -2.82
C GLN A 251 8.52 -6.20 -2.22
N HIS A 252 9.37 -5.60 -3.03
CA HIS A 252 10.48 -4.80 -2.54
C HIS A 252 10.06 -3.51 -1.82
N ILE A 253 8.81 -3.09 -1.98
CA ILE A 253 8.21 -1.99 -1.22
C ILE A 253 8.44 -2.12 0.30
N HIS A 254 8.47 -3.34 0.86
CA HIS A 254 8.71 -3.55 2.28
C HIS A 254 10.05 -2.98 2.73
N ASN A 255 11.11 -3.19 1.92
CA ASN A 255 12.44 -2.68 2.22
C ASN A 255 12.53 -1.17 1.97
N LEU A 256 11.94 -0.69 0.87
CA LEU A 256 11.89 0.74 0.54
C LEU A 256 11.15 1.54 1.62
N ASP A 257 10.06 0.98 2.16
CA ASP A 257 9.29 1.60 3.25
C ASP A 257 10.11 1.73 4.55
N VAL A 258 10.93 0.73 4.88
CA VAL A 258 11.83 0.79 6.06
C VAL A 258 12.82 1.93 5.92
N ILE A 259 13.41 2.11 4.74
CA ILE A 259 14.36 3.21 4.51
C ILE A 259 13.67 4.57 4.57
N ASN A 260 12.49 4.71 3.92
CA ASN A 260 11.68 5.92 4.01
C ASN A 260 11.31 6.24 5.47
N TRP A 261 10.99 5.21 6.27
CA TRP A 261 10.67 5.34 7.69
C TRP A 261 11.88 5.81 8.50
N ALA A 262 13.04 5.21 8.28
CA ALA A 262 14.27 5.59 8.99
C ALA A 262 14.72 7.03 8.66
N LEU A 263 14.56 7.45 7.41
CA LEU A 263 14.91 8.80 6.94
C LEU A 263 13.82 9.85 7.22
N GLU A 264 12.60 9.44 7.58
CA GLU A 264 11.41 10.30 7.65
C GLU A 264 11.20 11.13 6.37
N ALA A 265 11.63 10.60 5.23
CA ALA A 265 11.67 11.28 3.94
C ALA A 265 11.38 10.32 2.80
N TYR A 266 11.11 10.89 1.61
CA TYR A 266 10.97 10.17 0.36
C TYR A 266 12.01 10.66 -0.64
N PRO A 267 12.41 9.82 -1.63
CA PRO A 267 13.44 10.22 -2.59
C PRO A 267 12.95 11.37 -3.46
N VAL A 268 13.87 12.27 -3.84
CA VAL A 268 13.58 13.37 -4.78
C VAL A 268 13.76 12.95 -6.22
N LYS A 269 14.55 11.92 -6.48
CA LYS A 269 14.75 11.31 -7.80
C LYS A 269 15.29 9.90 -7.70
N ALA A 270 15.19 9.15 -8.79
CA ALA A 270 15.80 7.84 -8.95
C ALA A 270 16.41 7.66 -10.34
N GLN A 271 17.42 6.81 -10.42
CA GLN A 271 17.99 6.27 -11.65
C GLN A 271 18.27 4.76 -11.44
N GLY A 272 18.34 3.98 -12.52
CA GLY A 272 18.59 2.56 -12.31
C GLY A 272 18.73 1.75 -13.58
N MET A 273 19.04 0.47 -13.40
CA MET A 273 19.18 -0.53 -14.44
C MET A 273 18.32 -1.73 -14.09
N GLY A 274 17.76 -2.40 -15.09
CA GLY A 274 16.98 -3.60 -14.90
C GLY A 274 16.65 -4.27 -16.23
N GLY A 275 16.02 -5.42 -16.15
CA GLY A 275 15.69 -6.16 -17.36
C GLY A 275 15.04 -7.51 -17.10
N ARG A 276 14.96 -8.31 -18.16
CA ARG A 276 14.47 -9.70 -18.17
C ARG A 276 15.53 -10.62 -18.70
N GLU A 277 16.03 -11.52 -17.87
CA GLU A 277 16.96 -12.56 -18.28
C GLU A 277 16.29 -13.94 -18.31
N VAL A 278 15.53 -14.27 -17.28
CA VAL A 278 14.95 -15.61 -17.09
C VAL A 278 13.43 -15.69 -17.32
N ARG A 279 12.72 -14.58 -17.25
CA ARG A 279 11.26 -14.53 -17.49
C ARG A 279 10.95 -14.52 -18.99
N LYS A 280 11.29 -15.63 -19.69
CA LYS A 280 11.09 -15.81 -21.13
C LYS A 280 9.79 -16.56 -21.40
N GLY A 281 9.07 -16.16 -22.47
CA GLY A 281 7.84 -16.79 -22.89
C GLY A 281 6.56 -16.10 -22.39
N LYS A 282 5.44 -16.60 -22.91
CA LYS A 282 4.10 -15.97 -22.84
C LYS A 282 3.49 -15.91 -21.44
N ASP A 283 3.90 -16.76 -20.50
CA ASP A 283 3.31 -16.81 -19.16
C ASP A 283 3.96 -15.83 -18.19
N TYR A 284 5.00 -15.09 -18.60
CA TYR A 284 5.70 -14.14 -17.76
C TYR A 284 5.28 -12.68 -17.98
N GLY A 285 4.20 -12.42 -18.75
CA GLY A 285 3.64 -11.07 -18.93
C GLY A 285 4.69 -10.02 -19.32
N GLN A 286 4.69 -8.87 -18.60
CA GLN A 286 5.47 -7.67 -18.94
C GLN A 286 6.62 -7.37 -17.99
N ILE A 287 6.62 -7.92 -16.75
CA ILE A 287 7.51 -7.46 -15.69
C ILE A 287 8.96 -7.90 -15.89
N PHE A 288 9.88 -7.12 -15.33
CA PHE A 288 11.29 -7.47 -15.26
C PHE A 288 11.53 -8.59 -14.24
N ASP A 289 12.70 -9.22 -14.26
CA ASP A 289 13.13 -10.19 -13.24
C ASP A 289 14.23 -9.65 -12.33
N HIS A 290 14.81 -8.49 -12.64
CA HIS A 290 15.74 -7.80 -11.77
C HIS A 290 15.71 -6.28 -11.94
N HIS A 291 15.96 -5.58 -10.83
CA HIS A 291 16.14 -4.12 -10.78
C HIS A 291 17.29 -3.77 -9.84
N TYR A 292 18.10 -2.83 -10.25
CA TYR A 292 18.98 -2.04 -9.39
C TYR A 292 18.59 -0.58 -9.51
N VAL A 293 18.35 0.09 -8.38
CA VAL A 293 17.92 1.48 -8.36
C VAL A 293 18.73 2.25 -7.31
N GLU A 294 19.21 3.39 -7.71
CA GLU A 294 19.77 4.41 -6.83
C GLU A 294 18.71 5.48 -6.59
N PHE A 295 18.24 5.60 -5.35
CA PHE A 295 17.33 6.66 -4.93
C PHE A 295 18.10 7.74 -4.18
N GLN A 296 17.93 8.99 -4.57
CA GLN A 296 18.52 10.13 -3.91
C GLN A 296 17.49 10.86 -3.06
N TYR A 297 17.83 11.14 -1.80
CA TYR A 297 17.00 11.88 -0.85
C TYR A 297 17.45 13.36 -0.76
N GLY A 298 16.55 14.22 -0.26
CA GLY A 298 16.78 15.66 -0.20
C GLY A 298 17.94 16.08 0.71
N ASN A 299 18.29 15.28 1.72
CA ASN A 299 19.43 15.47 2.61
C ASN A 299 20.77 14.99 2.01
N GLY A 300 20.79 14.50 0.78
CA GLY A 300 21.96 13.95 0.10
C GLY A 300 22.22 12.47 0.35
N ALA A 301 21.44 11.80 1.21
CA ALA A 301 21.54 10.37 1.40
C ALA A 301 21.17 9.59 0.13
N VAL A 302 21.87 8.48 -0.12
CA VAL A 302 21.65 7.62 -1.28
C VAL A 302 21.26 6.23 -0.82
N LEU A 303 20.15 5.72 -1.32
CA LEU A 303 19.74 4.32 -1.17
C LEU A 303 20.13 3.53 -2.43
N ASN A 304 20.99 2.53 -2.25
CA ASN A 304 21.28 1.50 -3.24
C ASN A 304 20.32 0.31 -3.05
N SER A 305 19.42 0.11 -4.00
CA SER A 305 18.30 -0.81 -3.89
C SER A 305 18.40 -1.92 -4.95
N GLN A 306 18.25 -3.18 -4.52
CA GLN A 306 18.30 -4.34 -5.39
C GLN A 306 17.07 -5.21 -5.16
N CYS A 307 16.42 -5.64 -6.25
CA CYS A 307 15.45 -6.73 -6.18
C CYS A 307 15.57 -7.65 -7.39
N ARG A 308 15.47 -8.96 -7.15
CA ARG A 308 15.69 -9.97 -8.17
C ARG A 308 14.89 -11.23 -7.88
N HIS A 309 14.27 -11.77 -8.92
CA HIS A 309 13.59 -13.06 -8.93
C HIS A 309 14.27 -14.00 -9.92
N ILE A 310 15.47 -14.46 -9.58
CA ILE A 310 16.25 -15.40 -10.42
C ILE A 310 16.68 -16.58 -9.54
N LYS A 311 16.15 -17.75 -9.86
CA LYS A 311 16.40 -18.99 -9.13
C LYS A 311 17.89 -19.38 -9.18
N GLY A 312 18.40 -19.91 -8.07
CA GLY A 312 19.78 -20.37 -7.98
C GLY A 312 20.81 -19.25 -7.78
N THR A 313 20.37 -18.02 -7.53
CA THR A 313 21.24 -16.90 -7.20
C THR A 313 21.23 -16.61 -5.69
N MET A 314 22.14 -15.76 -5.22
CA MET A 314 22.22 -15.36 -3.79
C MET A 314 20.87 -14.83 -3.30
N SER A 315 20.31 -15.41 -2.23
CA SER A 315 19.11 -14.94 -1.57
C SER A 315 19.44 -13.98 -0.45
N LYS A 316 18.77 -12.80 -0.45
CA LYS A 316 18.90 -11.82 0.63
C LYS A 316 17.65 -10.92 0.65
N VAL A 317 16.99 -10.83 1.80
CA VAL A 317 15.90 -9.88 2.05
C VAL A 317 16.24 -9.12 3.32
N ASP A 318 16.75 -7.90 3.18
CA ASP A 318 17.36 -7.15 4.30
C ASP A 318 17.47 -5.66 4.00
N GLU A 319 17.73 -4.85 5.04
CA GLU A 319 18.13 -3.44 4.94
C GLU A 319 19.37 -3.15 5.79
N LEU A 320 20.20 -2.24 5.28
CA LEU A 320 21.34 -1.65 5.98
C LEU A 320 21.21 -0.13 5.97
N LEU A 321 21.22 0.49 7.15
CA LEU A 321 21.34 1.94 7.30
C LEU A 321 22.79 2.30 7.65
N ILE A 322 23.32 3.34 7.02
CA ILE A 322 24.67 3.83 7.21
C ILE A 322 24.57 5.28 7.67
N GLY A 323 24.97 5.50 8.90
CA GLY A 323 25.01 6.83 9.52
C GLY A 323 26.42 7.34 9.77
N THR A 324 26.52 8.61 10.16
CA THR A 324 27.80 9.26 10.48
C THR A 324 28.51 8.69 11.71
N LYS A 325 27.75 8.03 12.61
CA LYS A 325 28.29 7.46 13.88
C LYS A 325 28.20 5.94 13.96
N GLY A 326 27.48 5.27 13.05
CA GLY A 326 27.27 3.83 13.12
C GLY A 326 26.40 3.27 12.00
N LYS A 327 26.03 1.99 12.13
CA LYS A 327 25.24 1.25 11.14
C LYS A 327 24.13 0.45 11.81
N VAL A 328 23.00 0.27 11.10
CA VAL A 328 21.92 -0.64 11.51
C VAL A 328 21.83 -1.79 10.52
N PHE A 329 21.90 -3.01 11.03
CA PHE A 329 21.68 -4.27 10.30
C PHE A 329 20.30 -4.77 10.69
N CYS A 330 19.31 -4.56 9.80
CA CYS A 330 17.90 -4.75 10.16
C CYS A 330 17.54 -6.22 10.36
N ASP A 331 18.01 -7.12 9.48
CA ASP A 331 17.76 -8.57 9.63
C ASP A 331 18.42 -9.14 10.90
N ASP A 332 19.63 -8.70 11.24
CA ASP A 332 20.30 -9.06 12.47
C ASP A 332 19.69 -8.39 13.72
N ALA A 333 18.84 -7.39 13.53
CA ALA A 333 18.27 -6.55 14.58
C ALA A 333 19.33 -5.93 15.51
N ARG A 334 20.43 -5.39 14.94
CA ARG A 334 21.55 -4.81 15.70
C ARG A 334 22.00 -3.47 15.16
N ILE A 335 22.63 -2.70 16.06
CA ILE A 335 23.29 -1.44 15.76
C ILE A 335 24.76 -1.53 16.18
N THR A 336 25.65 -1.05 15.31
CA THR A 336 27.09 -0.96 15.62
C THR A 336 27.56 0.49 15.51
N ASP A 337 28.64 0.82 16.19
CA ASP A 337 29.41 2.03 15.90
C ASP A 337 30.24 1.86 14.60
N ASN A 338 30.97 2.92 14.19
CA ASN A 338 31.82 2.88 13.00
C ASN A 338 33.07 1.97 13.13
N LYS A 339 33.39 1.52 14.34
CA LYS A 339 34.48 0.56 14.62
C LYS A 339 33.98 -0.88 14.62
N GLY A 340 32.66 -1.09 14.40
CA GLY A 340 32.01 -2.41 14.39
C GLY A 340 31.65 -2.94 15.78
N LYS A 341 31.81 -2.15 16.85
CA LYS A 341 31.37 -2.54 18.19
C LYS A 341 29.82 -2.50 18.23
N ILE A 342 29.21 -3.59 18.69
CA ILE A 342 27.77 -3.65 18.90
C ILE A 342 27.39 -2.69 20.04
N ILE A 343 26.54 -1.72 19.77
CA ILE A 343 25.97 -0.76 20.73
C ILE A 343 24.53 -1.09 21.11
N TYR A 344 23.86 -1.86 20.28
CA TYR A 344 22.53 -2.40 20.56
C TYR A 344 22.31 -3.71 19.82
N GLN A 345 21.63 -4.66 20.51
CA GLN A 345 21.16 -5.92 19.95
C GLN A 345 19.76 -6.19 20.49
N PHE A 346 18.79 -6.36 19.59
CA PHE A 346 17.45 -6.79 19.98
C PHE A 346 17.44 -8.29 20.34
N ASP A 347 16.76 -8.63 21.40
CA ASP A 347 16.53 -10.01 21.79
C ASP A 347 15.41 -10.62 20.94
N LYS A 348 15.78 -11.39 19.92
CA LYS A 348 14.82 -11.99 18.96
C LYS A 348 13.80 -12.94 19.62
N THR A 349 14.02 -13.40 20.86
CA THR A 349 13.03 -14.19 21.60
C THR A 349 11.78 -13.38 21.99
N LYS A 350 11.90 -12.05 21.96
CA LYS A 350 10.81 -11.10 22.24
C LYS A 350 10.07 -10.61 21.00
N GLU A 351 10.37 -11.22 19.84
CA GLU A 351 9.72 -10.81 18.59
C GLU A 351 8.24 -11.17 18.60
N ASN A 352 7.41 -10.25 18.10
CA ASN A 352 5.98 -10.47 17.94
C ASN A 352 5.65 -11.12 16.59
N GLN A 353 4.36 -11.38 16.38
CA GLN A 353 3.82 -11.79 15.08
C GLN A 353 3.31 -10.53 14.34
N PRO A 354 4.09 -9.89 13.47
CA PRO A 354 3.78 -8.56 12.95
C PRO A 354 2.47 -8.52 12.15
N TYR A 355 2.17 -9.56 11.38
CA TYR A 355 0.90 -9.67 10.65
C TYR A 355 -0.33 -9.77 11.58
N GLN A 356 -0.20 -10.38 12.74
CA GLN A 356 -1.28 -10.40 13.74
C GLN A 356 -1.35 -9.06 14.45
N ASN A 357 -0.20 -8.48 14.77
CA ASN A 357 -0.11 -7.24 15.55
C ASN A 357 -0.74 -6.03 14.83
N GLU A 358 -0.61 -5.94 13.49
CA GLU A 358 -1.27 -4.87 12.73
C GLU A 358 -2.80 -4.91 12.84
N HIS A 359 -3.39 -6.11 12.91
CA HIS A 359 -4.82 -6.29 13.16
C HIS A 359 -5.19 -6.05 14.64
N ASP A 360 -4.40 -6.57 15.58
CA ASP A 360 -4.67 -6.39 17.01
C ASP A 360 -4.71 -4.90 17.40
N GLU A 361 -3.76 -4.10 16.89
CA GLU A 361 -3.71 -2.68 17.15
C GLU A 361 -4.86 -1.92 16.47
N LEU A 362 -5.19 -2.25 15.21
CA LEU A 362 -6.30 -1.64 14.48
C LEU A 362 -7.63 -1.86 15.18
N PHE A 363 -7.97 -3.13 15.45
CA PHE A 363 -9.25 -3.47 16.05
C PHE A 363 -9.38 -2.99 17.50
N ALA A 364 -8.26 -2.95 18.25
CA ALA A 364 -8.24 -2.36 19.59
C ALA A 364 -8.55 -0.85 19.57
N ALA A 365 -8.01 -0.10 18.59
CA ALA A 365 -8.30 1.31 18.44
C ALA A 365 -9.77 1.56 18.05
N ILE A 366 -10.29 0.77 17.10
CA ILE A 366 -11.70 0.88 16.66
C ILE A 366 -12.65 0.60 17.82
N ALA A 367 -12.45 -0.51 18.56
CA ALA A 367 -13.31 -0.87 19.69
C ALA A 367 -13.34 0.19 20.82
N LYS A 368 -12.26 0.97 20.95
CA LYS A 368 -12.18 2.08 21.91
C LYS A 368 -12.70 3.42 21.36
N GLY A 369 -13.12 3.46 20.08
CA GLY A 369 -13.47 4.71 19.41
C GLY A 369 -12.28 5.66 19.21
N GLU A 370 -11.03 5.15 19.24
CA GLU A 370 -9.81 5.94 19.06
C GLU A 370 -9.51 6.13 17.57
N TYR A 371 -9.17 7.35 17.16
CA TYR A 371 -8.57 7.62 15.86
C TYR A 371 -7.04 7.61 16.01
N LYS A 372 -6.42 6.53 15.59
CA LYS A 372 -5.00 6.26 15.82
C LYS A 372 -4.20 6.00 14.55
N PHE A 373 -4.83 5.49 13.48
CA PHE A 373 -4.14 5.04 12.27
C PHE A 373 -4.58 5.84 11.04
N TRP A 374 -3.61 6.45 10.34
CA TRP A 374 -3.79 7.19 9.08
C TRP A 374 -2.70 6.82 8.07
N ASP A 375 -2.46 5.51 7.92
CA ASP A 375 -1.33 4.97 7.18
C ASP A 375 -1.42 5.15 5.66
N ALA A 376 -2.58 5.53 5.13
CA ALA A 376 -2.82 5.60 3.70
C ALA A 376 -1.82 6.53 2.97
N GLU A 377 -1.53 7.71 3.53
CA GLU A 377 -0.58 8.67 2.93
C GLU A 377 0.83 8.08 2.88
N ARG A 378 1.33 7.53 3.99
CA ARG A 378 2.67 6.92 4.02
C ARG A 378 2.76 5.68 3.13
N GLY A 379 1.72 4.85 3.10
CA GLY A 379 1.62 3.69 2.21
C GLY A 379 1.62 4.09 0.73
N ALA A 380 0.91 5.18 0.38
CA ALA A 380 0.92 5.74 -0.97
C ALA A 380 2.30 6.25 -1.36
N LYS A 381 2.97 7.01 -0.50
CA LYS A 381 4.32 7.53 -0.78
C LYS A 381 5.38 6.44 -0.83
N SER A 382 5.32 5.40 0.02
CA SER A 382 6.21 4.24 -0.09
C SER A 382 5.94 3.41 -1.35
N THR A 383 4.67 3.28 -1.76
CA THR A 383 4.32 2.68 -3.06
C THR A 383 4.86 3.53 -4.21
N MET A 384 4.75 4.85 -4.14
CA MET A 384 5.28 5.76 -5.16
C MET A 384 6.81 5.68 -5.26
N THR A 385 7.53 5.47 -4.14
CA THR A 385 8.97 5.21 -4.17
C THR A 385 9.31 4.00 -5.05
N ALA A 386 8.58 2.90 -4.89
CA ALA A 386 8.78 1.71 -5.71
C ALA A 386 8.40 1.93 -7.19
N ILE A 387 7.30 2.66 -7.45
CA ILE A 387 6.89 3.05 -8.80
C ILE A 387 7.96 3.95 -9.47
N LEU A 388 8.53 4.91 -8.74
CA LEU A 388 9.62 5.76 -9.21
C LEU A 388 10.83 4.92 -9.67
N GLY A 389 11.22 3.93 -8.86
CA GLY A 389 12.29 2.99 -9.21
C GLY A 389 11.98 2.15 -10.46
N ARG A 390 10.74 1.66 -10.59
CA ARG A 390 10.28 0.97 -11.81
C ARG A 390 10.34 1.90 -13.02
N MET A 391 9.85 3.13 -12.91
CA MET A 391 9.89 4.09 -14.02
C MET A 391 11.33 4.39 -14.45
N ALA A 392 12.26 4.52 -13.51
CA ALA A 392 13.68 4.72 -13.78
C ALA A 392 14.31 3.53 -14.51
N THR A 393 14.09 2.30 -14.03
CA THR A 393 14.67 1.10 -14.67
C THR A 393 14.02 0.77 -16.01
N TYR A 394 12.73 1.01 -16.18
CA TYR A 394 12.00 0.75 -17.42
C TYR A 394 12.36 1.74 -18.53
N SER A 395 12.62 2.99 -18.18
CA SER A 395 13.01 4.05 -19.13
C SER A 395 14.52 4.12 -19.35
N GLY A 396 15.33 3.71 -18.36
CA GLY A 396 16.77 3.94 -18.33
C GLY A 396 17.14 5.41 -18.12
N GLN A 397 16.21 6.23 -17.60
CA GLN A 397 16.39 7.66 -17.40
C GLN A 397 16.43 8.05 -15.93
N VAL A 398 16.97 9.21 -15.62
CA VAL A 398 16.77 9.85 -14.32
C VAL A 398 15.33 10.35 -14.24
N VAL A 399 14.58 9.89 -13.23
CA VAL A 399 13.19 10.26 -13.03
C VAL A 399 13.07 11.09 -11.75
N GLN A 400 12.52 12.30 -11.87
CA GLN A 400 12.25 13.18 -10.73
C GLN A 400 10.94 12.77 -10.06
N TRP A 401 10.88 12.84 -8.73
CA TRP A 401 9.68 12.52 -7.96
C TRP A 401 8.45 13.31 -8.41
N ASP A 402 8.59 14.64 -8.51
CA ASP A 402 7.48 15.52 -8.84
C ASP A 402 6.95 15.28 -10.26
N GLN A 403 7.82 14.94 -11.21
CA GLN A 403 7.41 14.56 -12.56
C GLN A 403 6.67 13.23 -12.54
N ALA A 404 7.17 12.25 -11.78
CA ALA A 404 6.59 10.92 -11.72
C ALA A 404 5.20 10.90 -11.06
N ILE A 405 5.05 11.55 -9.91
CA ILE A 405 3.79 11.53 -9.17
C ILE A 405 2.69 12.33 -9.87
N ASN A 406 3.04 13.35 -10.65
CA ASN A 406 2.10 14.22 -11.36
C ASN A 406 1.83 13.77 -12.82
N THR A 407 2.40 12.65 -13.27
CA THR A 407 2.07 12.15 -14.60
C THR A 407 0.67 11.52 -14.63
N ASN A 408 -0.06 11.72 -15.73
CA ASN A 408 -1.39 11.15 -15.97
C ASN A 408 -1.33 9.70 -16.50
N LEU A 409 -0.27 8.97 -16.16
CA LEU A 409 -0.11 7.58 -16.58
C LEU A 409 -1.16 6.69 -15.91
N ASN A 410 -2.20 6.34 -16.65
CA ASN A 410 -3.21 5.37 -16.25
C ASN A 410 -2.86 3.99 -16.81
N LEU A 411 -2.75 3.01 -15.92
CA LEU A 411 -2.46 1.62 -16.27
C LEU A 411 -3.72 0.73 -16.27
N MET A 412 -4.86 1.24 -15.79
CA MET A 412 -6.06 0.44 -15.57
C MET A 412 -6.89 0.30 -16.86
N PRO A 413 -7.66 -0.79 -17.01
CA PRO A 413 -8.59 -0.95 -18.13
C PRO A 413 -9.73 0.09 -18.06
N LYS A 414 -10.27 0.46 -19.22
CA LYS A 414 -11.44 1.35 -19.28
C LYS A 414 -12.74 0.68 -18.82
N VAL A 415 -12.82 -0.64 -18.97
CA VAL A 415 -14.01 -1.45 -18.62
C VAL A 415 -13.56 -2.67 -17.84
N PHE A 416 -14.18 -2.89 -16.68
CA PHE A 416 -13.95 -4.06 -15.83
C PHE A 416 -15.00 -5.14 -16.17
N ASP A 417 -14.70 -5.93 -17.20
CA ASP A 417 -15.50 -7.06 -17.63
C ASP A 417 -14.58 -8.16 -18.19
N PHE A 418 -14.90 -9.42 -17.93
CA PHE A 418 -14.06 -10.53 -18.40
C PHE A 418 -14.01 -10.64 -19.94
N ASN A 419 -15.03 -10.12 -20.65
CA ASN A 419 -15.06 -10.12 -22.12
C ASN A 419 -14.46 -8.83 -22.71
N ALA A 420 -14.14 -7.82 -21.90
CA ALA A 420 -13.45 -6.62 -22.34
C ALA A 420 -11.95 -6.86 -22.47
N PRO A 421 -11.26 -6.16 -23.40
CA PRO A 421 -9.82 -6.27 -23.50
C PRO A 421 -9.14 -5.63 -22.28
N PRO A 422 -8.11 -6.28 -21.70
CA PRO A 422 -7.26 -5.67 -20.68
C PRO A 422 -6.37 -4.57 -21.31
N PRO A 423 -5.65 -3.77 -20.48
CA PRO A 423 -4.83 -2.66 -20.99
C PRO A 423 -3.70 -3.07 -21.93
N VAL A 424 -3.26 -4.32 -21.86
CA VAL A 424 -2.20 -4.87 -22.68
C VAL A 424 -2.66 -6.17 -23.33
N LEU A 425 -2.34 -6.32 -24.61
CA LEU A 425 -2.64 -7.53 -25.37
C LEU A 425 -1.33 -8.19 -25.82
N PRO A 426 -1.30 -9.52 -25.95
CA PRO A 426 -0.16 -10.22 -26.52
C PRO A 426 -0.04 -9.93 -28.02
N ASN A 427 1.15 -10.09 -28.57
CA ASN A 427 1.37 -10.13 -30.01
C ASN A 427 0.90 -11.47 -30.63
N SER A 428 1.10 -11.67 -31.96
CA SER A 428 0.72 -12.88 -32.67
C SER A 428 1.34 -14.18 -32.10
N ASP A 429 2.52 -14.07 -31.47
CA ASP A 429 3.24 -15.20 -30.88
C ASP A 429 2.81 -15.46 -29.41
N GLY A 430 1.87 -14.67 -28.88
CA GLY A 430 1.38 -14.76 -27.51
C GLY A 430 2.27 -14.08 -26.48
N ASN A 431 3.26 -13.29 -26.89
CA ASN A 431 4.18 -12.58 -26.00
C ASN A 431 3.71 -11.13 -25.76
N TYR A 432 3.99 -10.60 -24.57
CA TYR A 432 3.67 -9.23 -24.21
C TYR A 432 4.86 -8.30 -24.40
N LEU A 433 4.57 -7.06 -24.77
CA LEU A 433 5.59 -6.03 -24.87
C LEU A 433 6.20 -5.75 -23.51
N VAL A 434 7.51 -5.89 -23.41
CA VAL A 434 8.32 -5.59 -22.23
C VAL A 434 8.96 -4.21 -22.41
N ALA A 435 9.12 -3.47 -21.32
CA ALA A 435 9.83 -2.19 -21.37
C ALA A 435 11.27 -2.38 -21.88
N VAL A 436 11.73 -1.43 -22.69
CA VAL A 436 13.10 -1.40 -23.22
C VAL A 436 13.75 -0.09 -22.77
N PRO A 437 14.75 -0.16 -21.86
CA PRO A 437 15.48 1.04 -21.41
C PRO A 437 16.07 1.82 -22.60
N GLY A 438 15.94 3.15 -22.54
CA GLY A 438 16.34 4.03 -23.65
C GLY A 438 15.29 4.22 -24.75
N ILE A 439 14.26 3.39 -24.81
CA ILE A 439 13.15 3.46 -25.77
C ILE A 439 11.82 3.73 -25.09
N THR A 440 11.55 3.01 -24.00
CA THR A 440 10.28 3.14 -23.27
C THR A 440 10.24 4.47 -22.51
N ASN A 441 9.20 5.28 -22.78
CA ASN A 441 8.97 6.52 -22.05
C ASN A 441 7.71 6.40 -21.19
N TYR A 442 7.87 6.58 -19.87
CA TYR A 442 6.78 6.53 -18.90
C TYR A 442 6.33 7.90 -18.37
N LEU A 443 7.00 8.98 -18.80
CA LEU A 443 6.66 10.35 -18.40
C LEU A 443 5.73 11.05 -19.39
N VAL A 444 5.51 10.47 -20.57
CA VAL A 444 4.59 10.98 -21.58
C VAL A 444 3.37 10.07 -21.66
N SER A 445 2.19 10.62 -21.37
CA SER A 445 0.93 9.94 -21.68
C SER A 445 0.84 9.70 -23.20
N LYS A 446 0.59 8.47 -23.59
CA LYS A 446 0.28 8.15 -25.00
C LYS A 446 -1.06 8.73 -25.38
#